data_987ee61d550ab3915efda0e089d97f49
#
_entry.id   987ee61d550ab3915efda0e089d97f49
#
_cell.length_a   1.000
_cell.length_b   1.000
_cell.length_c   1.000
_cell.angle_alpha   90.00
_cell.angle_beta   90.00
_cell.angle_gamma   90.00
#
_symmetry.space_group_name_H-M   'P 1'
#
loop_
_entity.id
_entity.type
_entity.pdbx_description
1 polymer ?
#
loop_
_entity_poly.entity_id
_entity_poly.type
_entity_poly.pdbx_seq_one_letter_code
_entity_poly.pdbx_strand_id
1 'polypeptide(L)'
;MPSDNVTPFRRPPKRPVAPQQEGGFGFKTHRGKVVLAHLLTIAAFTLNLFFRAPPMSFIGLAVGIAAVVLVYSNRGQAMPWANTHHEHAIRTLIIGYALWMLASVLILINGALMIVTLYLQIAIAIWAVVRGVIALVLGMMRKAVPHPNGWLI
;
A
#
# COMPACT_ATOMS: atom_id res chain seq x y z
N MET A 1 62.89 24.15 12.08
CA MET A 1 62.11 22.91 12.40
C MET A 1 60.67 23.24 12.31
N PRO A 2 59.94 22.73 11.33
CA PRO A 2 58.51 22.96 11.25
C PRO A 2 57.81 22.04 12.25
N SER A 3 57.04 22.61 13.15
CA SER A 3 56.23 21.89 14.12
C SER A 3 55.02 21.29 13.38
N ASP A 4 54.96 19.96 13.37
CA ASP A 4 53.83 19.19 12.83
C ASP A 4 52.59 19.40 13.72
N ASN A 5 51.84 20.47 13.43
CA ASN A 5 50.53 20.72 14.01
C ASN A 5 49.48 19.82 13.31
N VAL A 6 49.68 18.50 13.39
CA VAL A 6 48.65 17.55 12.99
C VAL A 6 47.64 17.44 14.14
N THR A 7 46.59 18.24 14.11
CA THR A 7 45.46 18.07 15.02
C THR A 7 44.85 16.67 14.76
N PRO A 8 44.84 15.77 15.76
CA PRO A 8 44.29 14.45 15.57
C PRO A 8 42.80 14.57 15.17
N PHE A 9 42.47 13.95 14.07
CA PHE A 9 41.11 13.92 13.53
C PHE A 9 40.16 13.33 14.58
N ARG A 10 39.51 14.18 15.38
CA ARG A 10 38.50 13.73 16.34
C ARG A 10 37.31 13.19 15.53
N ARG A 11 37.12 11.87 15.54
CA ARG A 11 35.90 11.27 15.00
C ARG A 11 34.72 11.94 15.67
N PRO A 12 33.74 12.45 14.88
CA PRO A 12 32.55 13.02 15.47
C PRO A 12 31.90 11.97 16.40
N PRO A 13 31.32 12.38 17.53
CA PRO A 13 30.68 11.47 18.46
C PRO A 13 29.64 10.64 17.69
N LYS A 14 29.69 9.31 17.88
CA LYS A 14 28.65 8.42 17.29
C LYS A 14 27.31 8.94 17.74
N ARG A 15 26.49 9.37 16.78
CA ARG A 15 25.07 9.71 17.07
C ARG A 15 24.44 8.52 17.78
N PRO A 16 23.66 8.75 18.86
CA PRO A 16 22.91 7.68 19.49
C PRO A 16 22.12 6.95 18.40
N VAL A 17 22.37 5.66 18.25
CA VAL A 17 21.59 4.83 17.35
C VAL A 17 20.17 4.83 17.91
N ALA A 18 19.24 5.44 17.18
CA ALA A 18 17.84 5.37 17.54
C ALA A 18 17.47 3.89 17.75
N PRO A 19 16.72 3.55 18.81
CA PRO A 19 16.38 2.17 19.10
C PRO A 19 15.78 1.55 17.84
N GLN A 20 16.45 0.53 17.31
CA GLN A 20 15.95 -0.22 16.16
C GLN A 20 14.60 -0.80 16.57
N GLN A 21 13.54 -0.36 15.93
CA GLN A 21 12.23 -0.94 16.15
C GLN A 21 12.33 -2.43 15.86
N GLU A 22 12.14 -3.25 16.90
CA GLU A 22 12.21 -4.70 16.81
C GLU A 22 11.33 -5.20 15.67
N GLY A 23 11.87 -6.12 14.88
CA GLY A 23 11.29 -6.57 13.61
C GLY A 23 10.07 -7.48 13.72
N GLY A 24 9.19 -7.27 14.70
CA GLY A 24 7.95 -8.00 14.89
C GLY A 24 6.83 -7.61 13.92
N PHE A 25 5.70 -8.36 13.96
CA PHE A 25 4.45 -8.05 13.24
C PHE A 25 3.54 -7.05 13.99
N GLY A 26 4.02 -6.40 15.05
CA GLY A 26 3.24 -5.44 15.81
C GLY A 26 2.81 -4.23 14.96
N PHE A 27 1.61 -3.70 15.22
CA PHE A 27 1.05 -2.53 14.49
C PHE A 27 1.93 -1.27 14.53
N LYS A 28 2.86 -1.19 15.48
CA LYS A 28 3.83 -0.08 15.59
C LYS A 28 5.06 -0.27 14.69
N THR A 29 5.30 -1.48 14.17
CA THR A 29 6.47 -1.78 13.34
C THR A 29 6.21 -1.46 11.87
N HIS A 30 7.25 -1.10 11.12
CA HIS A 30 7.14 -0.88 9.68
C HIS A 30 6.60 -2.11 8.94
N ARG A 31 7.01 -3.32 9.37
CA ARG A 31 6.53 -4.57 8.79
C ARG A 31 5.04 -4.79 9.04
N GLY A 32 4.57 -4.57 10.27
CA GLY A 32 3.16 -4.70 10.61
C GLY A 32 2.29 -3.73 9.83
N LYS A 33 2.72 -2.47 9.67
CA LYS A 33 2.01 -1.46 8.88
C LYS A 33 1.93 -1.81 7.40
N VAL A 34 3.02 -2.33 6.81
CA VAL A 34 3.06 -2.81 5.42
C VAL A 34 2.10 -3.99 5.21
N VAL A 35 2.17 -5.00 6.07
CA VAL A 35 1.28 -6.16 6.01
C VAL A 35 -0.18 -5.73 6.15
N LEU A 36 -0.50 -4.89 7.12
CA LEU A 36 -1.85 -4.37 7.33
C LEU A 36 -2.35 -3.58 6.12
N ALA A 37 -1.52 -2.74 5.52
CA ALA A 37 -1.88 -1.96 4.33
C ALA A 37 -2.31 -2.86 3.16
N HIS A 38 -1.54 -3.93 2.88
CA HIS A 38 -1.90 -4.87 1.81
C HIS A 38 -3.11 -5.73 2.17
N LEU A 39 -3.26 -6.18 3.42
CA LEU A 39 -4.46 -6.89 3.86
C LEU A 39 -5.72 -6.04 3.72
N LEU A 40 -5.67 -4.77 4.12
CA LEU A 40 -6.79 -3.84 3.95
C LEU A 40 -7.08 -3.58 2.47
N THR A 41 -6.05 -3.47 1.63
CA THR A 41 -6.23 -3.30 0.17
C THR A 41 -6.94 -4.51 -0.44
N ILE A 42 -6.50 -5.73 -0.13
CA ILE A 42 -7.12 -6.97 -0.58
C ILE A 42 -8.57 -7.04 -0.08
N ALA A 43 -8.79 -6.81 1.22
CA ALA A 43 -10.11 -6.85 1.82
C ALA A 43 -11.06 -5.83 1.20
N ALA A 44 -10.60 -4.60 0.92
CA ALA A 44 -11.41 -3.55 0.31
C ALA A 44 -11.99 -3.98 -1.05
N PHE A 45 -11.16 -4.49 -1.96
CA PHE A 45 -11.63 -4.92 -3.28
C PHE A 45 -12.47 -6.20 -3.22
N THR A 46 -12.11 -7.13 -2.35
CA THR A 46 -12.89 -8.35 -2.13
C THR A 46 -14.28 -8.03 -1.58
N LEU A 47 -14.37 -7.19 -0.55
CA LEU A 47 -15.65 -6.78 0.03
C LEU A 47 -16.52 -6.00 -0.96
N ASN A 48 -15.93 -5.09 -1.74
CA ASN A 48 -16.65 -4.36 -2.79
C ASN A 48 -17.20 -5.28 -3.89
N LEU A 49 -16.50 -6.39 -4.18
CA LEU A 49 -16.94 -7.35 -5.16
C LEU A 49 -18.14 -8.18 -4.67
N PHE A 50 -18.10 -8.62 -3.40
CA PHE A 50 -19.13 -9.49 -2.83
C PHE A 50 -20.33 -8.71 -2.26
N PHE A 51 -20.09 -7.56 -1.66
CA PHE A 51 -21.13 -6.75 -1.03
C PHE A 51 -21.47 -5.52 -1.88
N ARG A 52 -22.33 -5.73 -2.89
CA ARG A 52 -22.67 -4.70 -3.88
C ARG A 52 -23.84 -3.82 -3.49
N ALA A 53 -24.75 -4.35 -2.67
CA ALA A 53 -25.96 -3.65 -2.26
C ALA A 53 -25.75 -2.85 -0.97
N PRO A 54 -26.31 -1.62 -0.86
CA PRO A 54 -26.37 -0.90 0.41
C PRO A 54 -27.15 -1.70 1.47
N PRO A 55 -26.79 -1.63 2.75
CA PRO A 55 -25.69 -0.84 3.31
C PRO A 55 -24.32 -1.53 3.25
N MET A 56 -24.25 -2.80 2.87
CA MET A 56 -23.03 -3.61 2.93
C MET A 56 -21.92 -3.12 1.99
N SER A 57 -22.26 -2.49 0.86
CA SER A 57 -21.26 -1.90 -0.06
C SER A 57 -20.41 -0.80 0.60
N PHE A 58 -20.92 -0.13 1.62
CA PHE A 58 -20.17 0.87 2.36
C PHE A 58 -19.04 0.28 3.21
N ILE A 59 -19.12 -1.02 3.57
CA ILE A 59 -18.06 -1.69 4.34
C ILE A 59 -16.78 -1.76 3.51
N GLY A 60 -16.86 -2.20 2.26
CA GLY A 60 -15.69 -2.26 1.37
C GLY A 60 -15.08 -0.89 1.12
N LEU A 61 -15.92 0.14 0.94
CA LEU A 61 -15.46 1.52 0.81
C LEU A 61 -14.76 2.01 2.08
N ALA A 62 -15.34 1.78 3.26
CA ALA A 62 -14.76 2.18 4.54
C ALA A 62 -13.40 1.52 4.78
N VAL A 63 -13.27 0.22 4.46
CA VAL A 63 -11.99 -0.50 4.53
C VAL A 63 -10.97 0.10 3.55
N GLY A 64 -11.41 0.47 2.34
CA GLY A 64 -10.56 1.14 1.36
C GLY A 64 -10.07 2.51 1.84
N ILE A 65 -10.94 3.31 2.42
CA ILE A 65 -10.58 4.61 3.02
C ILE A 65 -9.57 4.39 4.17
N ALA A 66 -9.81 3.41 5.05
CA ALA A 66 -8.88 3.09 6.13
C ALA A 66 -7.49 2.68 5.59
N ALA A 67 -7.46 1.90 4.49
CA ALA A 67 -6.22 1.52 3.82
C ALA A 67 -5.49 2.77 3.27
N VAL A 68 -6.19 3.68 2.60
CA VAL A 68 -5.61 4.93 2.07
C VAL A 68 -5.04 5.78 3.21
N VAL A 69 -5.78 5.99 4.29
CA VAL A 69 -5.33 6.77 5.45
C VAL A 69 -4.08 6.15 6.07
N LEU A 70 -4.07 4.84 6.29
CA LEU A 70 -2.92 4.13 6.83
C LEU A 70 -1.68 4.31 5.96
N VAL A 71 -1.82 4.11 4.65
CA VAL A 71 -0.71 4.17 3.70
C VAL A 71 -0.19 5.59 3.55
N TYR A 72 -1.10 6.55 3.39
CA TYR A 72 -0.75 7.96 3.21
C TYR A 72 -0.03 8.53 4.44
N SER A 73 -0.51 8.24 5.65
CA SER A 73 0.09 8.72 6.90
C SER A 73 1.48 8.13 7.19
N ASN A 74 1.83 7.00 6.58
CA ASN A 74 3.14 6.35 6.76
C ASN A 74 4.09 6.55 5.57
N ARG A 75 3.63 7.15 4.48
CA ARG A 75 4.43 7.44 3.29
C ARG A 75 5.54 8.44 3.62
N GLY A 76 6.76 8.15 3.19
CA GLY A 76 7.93 8.99 3.41
C GLY A 76 8.53 8.94 4.81
N GLN A 77 7.86 8.32 5.79
CA GLN A 77 8.33 8.19 7.17
C GLN A 77 8.86 6.80 7.50
N ALA A 78 8.69 5.86 6.59
CA ALA A 78 9.08 4.47 6.78
C ALA A 78 10.50 4.19 6.26
N MET A 79 11.03 3.00 6.57
CA MET A 79 12.27 2.51 5.96
C MET A 79 12.15 2.45 4.43
N PRO A 80 13.25 2.58 3.65
CA PRO A 80 13.20 2.61 2.19
C PRO A 80 12.38 1.47 1.58
N TRP A 81 12.58 0.23 2.03
CA TRP A 81 11.79 -0.93 1.55
C TRP A 81 10.30 -0.83 1.88
N ALA A 82 9.94 -0.30 3.04
CA ALA A 82 8.55 -0.14 3.46
C ALA A 82 7.86 1.00 2.70
N ASN A 83 8.60 2.06 2.33
CA ASN A 83 8.08 3.14 1.50
C ASN A 83 7.68 2.66 0.10
N THR A 84 8.41 1.70 -0.50
CA THR A 84 8.00 1.13 -1.79
C THR A 84 6.66 0.42 -1.70
N HIS A 85 6.35 -0.24 -0.57
CA HIS A 85 5.06 -0.86 -0.32
C HIS A 85 3.94 0.17 -0.15
N HIS A 86 4.19 1.26 0.58
CA HIS A 86 3.20 2.31 0.73
C HIS A 86 2.90 2.99 -0.61
N GLU A 87 3.91 3.27 -1.43
CA GLU A 87 3.73 3.81 -2.79
C GLU A 87 2.94 2.85 -3.68
N HIS A 88 3.27 1.57 -3.65
CA HIS A 88 2.57 0.53 -4.41
C HIS A 88 1.10 0.39 -3.97
N ALA A 89 0.83 0.35 -2.67
CA ALA A 89 -0.52 0.21 -2.14
C ALA A 89 -1.40 1.42 -2.46
N ILE A 90 -0.89 2.66 -2.30
CA ILE A 90 -1.65 3.88 -2.59
C ILE A 90 -2.04 3.94 -4.08
N ARG A 91 -1.12 3.58 -4.98
CA ARG A 91 -1.39 3.53 -6.42
C ARG A 91 -2.43 2.47 -6.75
N THR A 92 -2.33 1.28 -6.15
CA THR A 92 -3.32 0.21 -6.34
C THR A 92 -4.71 0.66 -5.90
N LEU A 93 -4.80 1.33 -4.75
CA LEU A 93 -6.07 1.86 -4.23
C LEU A 93 -6.63 2.96 -5.12
N ILE A 94 -5.83 3.98 -5.45
CA ILE A 94 -6.30 5.12 -6.25
C ILE A 94 -6.72 4.65 -7.65
N ILE A 95 -5.87 3.91 -8.35
CA ILE A 95 -6.16 3.43 -9.71
C ILE A 95 -7.35 2.46 -9.68
N GLY A 96 -7.35 1.50 -8.75
CA GLY A 96 -8.41 0.53 -8.62
C GLY A 96 -9.78 1.18 -8.34
N TYR A 97 -9.87 2.13 -7.42
CA TYR A 97 -11.12 2.85 -7.15
C TYR A 97 -11.52 3.78 -8.28
N ALA A 98 -10.59 4.45 -8.95
CA ALA A 98 -10.89 5.28 -10.12
C ALA A 98 -11.49 4.43 -11.25
N LEU A 99 -10.88 3.27 -11.55
CA LEU A 99 -11.41 2.34 -12.55
C LEU A 99 -12.76 1.73 -12.13
N TRP A 100 -12.92 1.42 -10.83
CA TRP A 100 -14.19 0.92 -10.28
C TRP A 100 -15.31 1.93 -10.44
N MET A 101 -15.06 3.19 -10.11
CA MET A 101 -16.02 4.28 -10.30
C MET A 101 -16.36 4.46 -11.79
N LEU A 102 -15.34 4.48 -12.66
CA LEU A 102 -15.54 4.60 -14.10
C LEU A 102 -16.40 3.46 -14.65
N ALA A 103 -16.14 2.22 -14.24
CA ALA A 103 -16.96 1.08 -14.61
C ALA A 103 -18.40 1.23 -14.10
N SER A 104 -18.60 1.77 -12.89
CA SER A 104 -19.94 1.99 -12.31
C SER A 104 -20.76 3.04 -13.06
N VAL A 105 -20.11 4.02 -13.68
CA VAL A 105 -20.79 5.04 -14.50
C VAL A 105 -21.49 4.41 -15.72
N LEU A 106 -21.00 3.30 -16.26
CA LEU A 106 -21.62 2.64 -17.41
C LEU A 106 -23.07 2.23 -17.14
N ILE A 107 -23.38 1.80 -15.92
CA ILE A 107 -24.78 1.44 -15.54
C ILE A 107 -25.67 2.68 -15.56
N LEU A 108 -25.15 3.85 -15.18
CA LEU A 108 -25.91 5.10 -15.18
C LEU A 108 -26.22 5.58 -16.60
N ILE A 109 -25.34 5.27 -17.56
CA ILE A 109 -25.56 5.60 -18.98
C ILE A 109 -26.61 4.67 -19.58
N ASN A 110 -26.49 3.37 -19.33
CA ASN A 110 -27.46 2.37 -19.82
C ASN A 110 -27.43 1.15 -18.88
N GLY A 111 -28.60 0.85 -18.28
CA GLY A 111 -28.75 -0.28 -17.38
C GLY A 111 -28.44 -1.64 -18.03
N ALA A 112 -28.57 -1.77 -19.36
CA ALA A 112 -28.19 -2.98 -20.09
C ALA A 112 -26.69 -3.31 -19.98
N LEU A 113 -25.86 -2.31 -19.65
CA LEU A 113 -24.42 -2.48 -19.46
C LEU A 113 -24.03 -3.07 -18.08
N MET A 114 -25.02 -3.47 -17.27
CA MET A 114 -24.78 -4.05 -15.95
C MET A 114 -23.85 -5.27 -15.98
N ILE A 115 -24.03 -6.15 -16.98
CA ILE A 115 -23.17 -7.34 -17.14
C ILE A 115 -21.73 -6.93 -17.48
N VAL A 116 -21.56 -5.98 -18.39
CA VAL A 116 -20.23 -5.46 -18.77
C VAL A 116 -19.53 -4.83 -17.55
N THR A 117 -20.26 -4.01 -16.80
CA THR A 117 -19.75 -3.41 -15.56
C THR A 117 -19.32 -4.48 -14.55
N LEU A 118 -20.10 -5.56 -14.41
CA LEU A 118 -19.75 -6.67 -13.54
C LEU A 118 -18.42 -7.29 -13.91
N TYR A 119 -18.20 -7.63 -15.18
CA TYR A 119 -16.93 -8.21 -15.65
C TYR A 119 -15.75 -7.25 -15.46
N LEU A 120 -15.92 -5.96 -15.73
CA LEU A 120 -14.91 -4.96 -15.51
C LEU A 120 -14.53 -4.87 -14.02
N GLN A 121 -15.50 -4.86 -13.12
CA GLN A 121 -15.26 -4.81 -11.69
C GLN A 121 -14.59 -6.09 -11.17
N ILE A 122 -14.92 -7.26 -11.70
CA ILE A 122 -14.24 -8.52 -11.40
C ILE A 122 -12.77 -8.42 -11.84
N ALA A 123 -12.51 -7.97 -13.05
CA ALA A 123 -11.14 -7.82 -13.56
C ALA A 123 -10.31 -6.84 -12.72
N ILE A 124 -10.89 -5.70 -12.33
CA ILE A 124 -10.24 -4.72 -11.45
C ILE A 124 -9.94 -5.32 -10.08
N ALA A 125 -10.90 -6.06 -9.49
CA ALA A 125 -10.71 -6.71 -8.20
C ALA A 125 -9.60 -7.77 -8.26
N ILE A 126 -9.60 -8.63 -9.28
CA ILE A 126 -8.54 -9.63 -9.49
C ILE A 126 -7.18 -8.94 -9.61
N TRP A 127 -7.08 -7.90 -10.45
CA TRP A 127 -5.84 -7.14 -10.61
C TRP A 127 -5.35 -6.56 -9.28
N ALA A 128 -6.22 -5.91 -8.50
CA ALA A 128 -5.86 -5.30 -7.23
C ALA A 128 -5.48 -6.35 -6.17
N VAL A 129 -6.21 -7.48 -6.12
CA VAL A 129 -5.93 -8.58 -5.17
C VAL A 129 -4.60 -9.24 -5.52
N VAL A 130 -4.33 -9.55 -6.79
CA VAL A 130 -3.04 -10.16 -7.20
C VAL A 130 -1.87 -9.25 -6.84
N ARG A 131 -1.96 -7.96 -7.14
CA ARG A 131 -0.95 -6.96 -6.74
C ARG A 131 -0.78 -6.92 -5.23
N GLY A 132 -1.89 -6.90 -4.49
CA GLY A 132 -1.90 -6.88 -3.03
C GLY A 132 -1.23 -8.12 -2.43
N VAL A 133 -1.53 -9.32 -2.95
CA VAL A 133 -0.97 -10.59 -2.47
C VAL A 133 0.54 -10.66 -2.72
N ILE A 134 1.01 -10.31 -3.92
CA ILE A 134 2.44 -10.34 -4.22
C ILE A 134 3.19 -9.35 -3.33
N ALA A 135 2.68 -8.13 -3.21
CA ALA A 135 3.28 -7.13 -2.34
C ALA A 135 3.21 -7.53 -0.84
N LEU A 136 2.13 -8.20 -0.41
CA LEU A 136 2.02 -8.77 0.94
C LEU A 136 3.14 -9.77 1.23
N VAL A 137 3.37 -10.72 0.31
CA VAL A 137 4.45 -11.72 0.44
C VAL A 137 5.82 -11.04 0.52
N LEU A 138 6.10 -10.08 -0.37
CA LEU A 138 7.35 -9.31 -0.33
C LEU A 138 7.50 -8.54 0.99
N GLY A 139 6.43 -7.92 1.48
CA GLY A 139 6.40 -7.20 2.75
C GLY A 139 6.67 -8.10 3.96
N MET A 140 6.09 -9.31 3.96
CA MET A 140 6.40 -10.33 4.98
C MET A 140 7.87 -10.74 4.97
N MET A 141 8.52 -10.71 3.81
CA MET A 141 9.94 -11.01 3.64
C MET A 141 10.84 -9.77 3.82
N ARG A 142 10.29 -8.59 4.12
CA ARG A 142 11.00 -7.28 4.19
C ARG A 142 11.75 -6.92 2.90
N LYS A 143 11.29 -7.43 1.77
CA LYS A 143 11.82 -7.09 0.45
C LYS A 143 11.08 -5.90 -0.12
N ALA A 144 11.79 -4.97 -0.78
CA ALA A 144 11.17 -3.87 -1.49
C ALA A 144 10.33 -4.37 -2.67
N VAL A 145 9.28 -3.64 -3.04
CA VAL A 145 8.58 -3.85 -4.30
C VAL A 145 9.48 -3.36 -5.43
N PRO A 146 9.83 -4.19 -6.44
CA PRO A 146 10.81 -3.84 -7.47
C PRO A 146 10.42 -2.59 -8.28
N HIS A 147 9.18 -2.52 -8.70
CA HIS A 147 8.64 -1.42 -9.51
C HIS A 147 7.36 -0.85 -8.87
N PRO A 148 7.47 -0.07 -7.76
CA PRO A 148 6.29 0.43 -7.05
C PRO A 148 5.40 1.30 -7.93
N ASN A 149 5.96 1.88 -8.99
CA ASN A 149 5.28 2.72 -9.97
C ASN A 149 4.70 1.94 -11.16
N GLY A 150 5.01 0.65 -11.28
CA GLY A 150 4.54 -0.20 -12.36
C GLY A 150 3.04 -0.48 -12.29
N TRP A 151 2.44 -0.81 -13.47
CA TRP A 151 1.04 -1.23 -13.55
C TRP A 151 0.81 -2.65 -13.04
N LEU A 152 1.81 -3.52 -13.16
CA LEU A 152 1.76 -4.90 -12.70
C LEU A 152 2.54 -5.05 -11.39
N ILE A 153 3.86 -5.08 -11.41
CA ILE A 153 4.71 -5.23 -10.20
C ILE A 153 6.06 -4.62 -10.49
#